data_abf80c5fe80197907dc8b47bd58c803b
#
_entry.id   abf80c5fe80197907dc8b47bd58c803b
#
_cell.length_a   1.000
_cell.length_b   1.000
_cell.length_c   1.000
_cell.angle_alpha   90.00
_cell.angle_beta   90.00
_cell.angle_gamma   90.00
#
_symmetry.space_group_name_H-M   'P 1'
#
loop_
_entity.id
_entity.type
_entity.pdbx_description
1 polymer ?
#
loop_
_entity_poly.entity_id
_entity_poly.type
_entity_poly.pdbx_seq_one_letter_code
_entity_poly.pdbx_strand_id
1 'polypeptide(L)'
;HGALCMSVSGQCGLSAVIGSRSANRGRCAQACRLPFSAKGAKNVCALSLKDLCLVPHLAELAQDGVASLKIEGRCKRPEYVAAAVTALVQARAGEEPDLDTLRAVFSRSGFTDGYYTGKRQQMFGTRQKEDVLQAKEVLPHLAQLYQKPTPQIALTMDVRVQTGEPAALTLRDA
;
A
#
# COMPACT_ATOMS: atom_id res chain seq x y z
N HIS A 1 -0.19 6.51 1.27
CA HIS A 1 -1.33 5.73 0.83
C HIS A 1 -1.35 4.35 1.48
N GLY A 2 -2.54 3.84 1.88
CA GLY A 2 -2.74 2.46 2.30
C GLY A 2 -3.38 2.28 3.67
N ALA A 3 -3.21 1.08 4.24
CA ALA A 3 -3.93 0.65 5.43
C ALA A 3 -3.59 1.51 6.65
N LEU A 4 -4.62 2.06 7.28
CA LEU A 4 -4.51 2.77 8.55
C LEU A 4 -4.53 1.79 9.74
N CYS A 5 -3.79 2.14 10.79
CA CYS A 5 -3.85 1.48 12.09
C CYS A 5 -4.88 2.18 12.99
N MET A 6 -5.71 1.41 13.69
CA MET A 6 -6.66 1.94 14.67
C MET A 6 -6.00 2.45 15.95
N SER A 7 -4.78 2.00 16.23
CA SER A 7 -4.00 2.35 17.42
C SER A 7 -2.78 3.19 17.08
N VAL A 8 -2.19 3.81 18.08
CA VAL A 8 -0.84 4.37 17.96
C VAL A 8 0.15 3.23 17.74
N SER A 9 1.10 3.42 16.82
CA SER A 9 2.07 2.40 16.47
C SER A 9 2.83 1.90 17.71
N GLY A 10 2.92 0.61 17.83
CA GLY A 10 3.61 -0.03 18.94
C GLY A 10 2.79 -0.21 20.23
N GLN A 11 1.60 0.40 20.34
CA GLN A 11 0.83 0.39 21.60
C GLN A 11 -0.41 -0.53 21.56
N CYS A 12 -0.62 -1.29 20.48
CA CYS A 12 -1.75 -2.19 20.37
C CYS A 12 -1.42 -3.58 20.96
N GLY A 13 -2.05 -3.94 22.06
CA GLY A 13 -2.00 -5.27 22.67
C GLY A 13 -2.99 -6.29 22.10
N LEU A 14 -3.90 -5.88 21.19
CA LEU A 14 -5.03 -6.72 20.77
C LEU A 14 -4.60 -8.06 20.15
N SER A 15 -3.58 -8.04 19.30
CA SER A 15 -3.03 -9.27 18.69
C SER A 15 -2.32 -10.18 19.70
N ALA A 16 -1.77 -9.62 20.77
CA ALA A 16 -1.16 -10.40 21.85
C ALA A 16 -2.23 -11.10 22.69
N VAL A 17 -3.30 -10.38 23.03
CA VAL A 17 -4.42 -10.95 23.82
C VAL A 17 -5.15 -12.05 23.07
N ILE A 18 -5.44 -11.86 21.76
CA ILE A 18 -6.21 -12.83 20.98
C ILE A 18 -5.38 -14.03 20.54
N GLY A 19 -4.08 -13.87 20.29
CA GLY A 19 -3.30 -14.93 19.64
C GLY A 19 -1.81 -14.92 19.95
N SER A 20 -1.39 -14.35 21.06
CA SER A 20 0.03 -14.28 21.50
C SER A 20 0.98 -13.74 20.42
N ARG A 21 0.53 -12.78 19.60
CA ARG A 21 1.27 -12.20 18.47
C ARG A 21 1.66 -10.76 18.77
N SER A 22 2.95 -10.44 18.60
CA SER A 22 3.43 -9.08 18.78
C SER A 22 3.20 -8.25 17.50
N ALA A 23 2.32 -7.27 17.56
CA ALA A 23 2.07 -6.34 16.45
C ALA A 23 3.30 -5.48 16.14
N ASN A 24 4.08 -5.08 17.16
CA ASN A 24 5.30 -4.29 17.02
C ASN A 24 6.40 -5.01 16.21
N ARG A 25 6.40 -6.33 16.27
CA ARG A 25 7.34 -7.18 15.53
C ARG A 25 6.79 -7.60 14.16
N GLY A 26 5.82 -6.84 13.64
CA GLY A 26 5.23 -7.11 12.34
C GLY A 26 4.27 -8.29 12.28
N ARG A 27 3.87 -8.87 13.40
CA ARG A 27 2.99 -10.06 13.48
C ARG A 27 1.54 -9.70 13.82
N CYS A 28 1.09 -8.50 13.43
CA CYS A 28 -0.28 -8.06 13.65
C CYS A 28 -1.27 -9.02 12.98
N ALA A 29 -2.25 -9.50 13.75
CA ALA A 29 -3.33 -10.36 13.25
C ALA A 29 -4.48 -9.56 12.62
N GLN A 30 -4.40 -8.23 12.59
CA GLN A 30 -5.45 -7.33 12.12
C GLN A 30 -6.79 -7.54 12.85
N ALA A 31 -6.75 -7.81 14.14
CA ALA A 31 -7.93 -8.08 14.95
C ALA A 31 -8.96 -6.94 14.93
N CYS A 32 -8.53 -5.67 14.76
CA CYS A 32 -9.42 -4.53 14.57
C CYS A 32 -10.28 -4.60 13.29
N ARG A 33 -9.99 -5.53 12.37
CA ARG A 33 -10.76 -5.76 11.13
C ARG A 33 -11.84 -6.82 11.29
N LEU A 34 -11.88 -7.51 12.43
CA LEU A 34 -12.88 -8.52 12.73
C LEU A 34 -14.21 -7.88 13.16
N PRO A 35 -15.32 -8.59 12.96
CA PRO A 35 -16.59 -8.17 13.50
C PRO A 35 -16.64 -8.35 15.02
N PHE A 36 -17.23 -7.36 15.68
CA PHE A 36 -17.49 -7.36 17.11
C PHE A 36 -18.98 -7.24 17.41
N SER A 37 -19.39 -7.69 18.59
CA SER A 37 -20.73 -7.50 19.11
C SER A 37 -20.66 -6.65 20.38
N ALA A 38 -21.35 -5.52 20.41
CA ALA A 38 -21.41 -4.63 21.56
C ALA A 38 -22.72 -3.81 21.57
N LYS A 39 -23.27 -3.55 22.74
CA LYS A 39 -24.43 -2.66 22.94
C LYS A 39 -25.61 -2.94 21.99
N GLY A 40 -25.95 -4.21 21.81
CA GLY A 40 -27.08 -4.61 20.95
C GLY A 40 -26.76 -4.74 19.45
N ALA A 41 -25.61 -4.25 18.98
CA ALA A 41 -25.14 -4.51 17.63
C ALA A 41 -24.37 -5.85 17.57
N LYS A 42 -24.63 -6.63 16.53
CA LYS A 42 -23.98 -7.93 16.31
C LYS A 42 -23.16 -7.89 15.01
N ASN A 43 -21.99 -8.52 15.02
CA ASN A 43 -21.15 -8.72 13.85
C ASN A 43 -20.78 -7.40 13.10
N VAL A 44 -20.45 -6.35 13.83
CA VAL A 44 -20.09 -5.04 13.27
C VAL A 44 -18.57 -4.87 13.28
N CYS A 45 -17.98 -4.52 12.13
CA CYS A 45 -16.55 -4.19 12.03
C CYS A 45 -16.26 -2.78 12.56
N ALA A 46 -16.62 -2.52 13.82
CA ALA A 46 -16.63 -1.19 14.44
C ALA A 46 -15.26 -0.51 14.52
N LEU A 47 -14.17 -1.27 14.48
CA LEU A 47 -12.80 -0.76 14.55
C LEU A 47 -12.09 -0.76 13.19
N SER A 48 -12.79 -1.17 12.11
CA SER A 48 -12.17 -1.25 10.80
C SER A 48 -12.13 0.12 10.13
N LEU A 49 -10.94 0.58 9.78
CA LEU A 49 -10.73 1.83 9.04
C LEU A 49 -10.61 1.55 7.54
N LYS A 50 -11.08 2.48 6.72
CA LYS A 50 -10.77 2.58 5.29
C LYS A 50 -9.27 2.76 5.07
N ASP A 51 -8.79 2.48 3.88
CA ASP A 51 -7.41 2.79 3.51
C ASP A 51 -7.28 4.30 3.26
N LEU A 52 -6.19 4.90 3.74
CA LEU A 52 -5.88 6.31 3.49
C LEU A 52 -5.53 6.51 2.02
N CYS A 53 -6.05 7.55 1.40
CA CYS A 53 -5.60 8.01 0.09
C CYS A 53 -5.51 9.54 0.09
N LEU A 54 -4.29 10.05 -0.03
CA LEU A 54 -4.01 11.49 -0.16
C LEU A 54 -3.52 11.86 -1.57
N VAL A 55 -3.70 10.97 -2.56
CA VAL A 55 -3.34 11.25 -3.96
C VAL A 55 -3.98 12.55 -4.47
N PRO A 56 -5.27 12.85 -4.19
CA PRO A 56 -5.87 14.11 -4.61
C PRO A 56 -5.26 15.37 -3.97
N HIS A 57 -4.54 15.23 -2.87
CA HIS A 57 -3.97 16.34 -2.10
C HIS A 57 -2.46 16.51 -2.30
N LEU A 58 -1.85 15.83 -3.31
CA LEU A 58 -0.40 15.82 -3.49
C LEU A 58 0.19 17.20 -3.75
N ALA A 59 -0.50 18.04 -4.50
CA ALA A 59 -0.03 19.40 -4.79
C ALA A 59 0.08 20.25 -3.51
N GLU A 60 -0.93 20.17 -2.64
CA GLU A 60 -0.96 20.87 -1.37
C GLU A 60 0.15 20.34 -0.43
N LEU A 61 0.28 19.00 -0.34
CA LEU A 61 1.33 18.37 0.48
C LEU A 61 2.74 18.77 0.02
N ALA A 62 2.96 18.92 -1.29
CA ALA A 62 4.23 19.38 -1.83
C ALA A 62 4.50 20.86 -1.47
N GLN A 63 3.48 21.71 -1.50
CA GLN A 63 3.58 23.11 -1.06
C GLN A 63 3.87 23.23 0.43
N ASP A 64 3.32 22.33 1.24
CA ASP A 64 3.59 22.22 2.68
C ASP A 64 4.98 21.64 3.02
N GLY A 65 5.79 21.33 2.00
CA GLY A 65 7.15 20.84 2.17
C GLY A 65 7.28 19.34 2.45
N VAL A 66 6.26 18.53 2.17
CA VAL A 66 6.35 17.07 2.30
C VAL A 66 7.32 16.52 1.24
N ALA A 67 8.47 16.02 1.70
CA ALA A 67 9.56 15.56 0.83
C ALA A 67 9.42 14.09 0.38
N SER A 68 8.64 13.27 1.08
CA SER A 68 8.54 11.84 0.82
C SER A 68 7.14 11.31 1.06
N LEU A 69 6.71 10.40 0.19
CA LEU A 69 5.40 9.75 0.23
C LEU A 69 5.58 8.27 0.54
N LYS A 70 4.82 7.77 1.50
CA LYS A 70 4.84 6.36 1.89
C LYS A 70 3.64 5.62 1.34
N ILE A 71 3.89 4.45 0.72
CA ILE A 71 2.85 3.47 0.36
C ILE A 71 2.93 2.31 1.35
N GLU A 72 1.81 1.99 2.01
CA GLU A 72 1.71 0.81 2.86
C GLU A 72 1.14 -0.36 2.06
N GLY A 73 2.03 -1.20 1.55
CA GLY A 73 1.70 -2.35 0.69
C GLY A 73 2.09 -3.70 1.27
N ARG A 74 2.59 -3.78 2.50
CA ARG A 74 3.18 -4.98 3.09
C ARG A 74 2.15 -6.09 3.12
N CYS A 75 1.29 -6.51 3.18
CA CYS A 75 0.37 -7.64 3.09
C CYS A 75 -0.58 -7.49 1.89
N LYS A 76 -0.15 -6.76 0.87
CA LYS A 76 -0.92 -6.55 -0.35
C LYS A 76 -0.29 -7.31 -1.52
N ARG A 77 -1.06 -7.50 -2.56
CA ARG A 77 -0.59 -8.06 -3.82
C ARG A 77 0.28 -7.05 -4.56
N PRO A 78 1.21 -7.51 -5.43
CA PRO A 78 2.03 -6.61 -6.24
C PRO A 78 1.20 -5.64 -7.09
N GLU A 79 0.05 -6.08 -7.61
CA GLU A 79 -0.86 -5.26 -8.40
C GLU A 79 -1.36 -4.02 -7.63
N TYR A 80 -1.58 -4.15 -6.33
CA TYR A 80 -1.95 -3.02 -5.49
C TYR A 80 -0.81 -1.98 -5.41
N VAL A 81 0.42 -2.45 -5.25
CA VAL A 81 1.58 -1.56 -5.19
C VAL A 81 1.77 -0.88 -6.55
N ALA A 82 1.65 -1.63 -7.66
CA ALA A 82 1.74 -1.08 -9.00
C ALA A 82 0.70 0.03 -9.24
N ALA A 83 -0.58 -0.24 -8.93
CA ALA A 83 -1.64 0.77 -9.05
C ALA A 83 -1.38 2.01 -8.19
N ALA A 84 -0.94 1.83 -6.93
CA ALA A 84 -0.65 2.94 -6.03
C ALA A 84 0.53 3.80 -6.52
N VAL A 85 1.59 3.18 -7.02
CA VAL A 85 2.74 3.89 -7.59
C VAL A 85 2.31 4.64 -8.85
N THR A 86 1.56 3.98 -9.76
CA THR A 86 1.09 4.62 -10.99
C THR A 86 0.24 5.85 -10.69
N ALA A 87 -0.74 5.74 -9.81
CA ALA A 87 -1.59 6.88 -9.43
C ALA A 87 -0.79 8.05 -8.80
N LEU A 88 0.22 7.74 -7.97
CA LEU A 88 1.10 8.76 -7.39
C LEU A 88 2.00 9.42 -8.43
N VAL A 89 2.51 8.67 -9.40
CA VAL A 89 3.35 9.20 -10.50
C VAL A 89 2.51 10.11 -11.39
N GLN A 90 1.32 9.69 -11.79
CA GLN A 90 0.38 10.49 -12.57
C GLN A 90 0.06 11.82 -11.87
N ALA A 91 -0.40 11.77 -10.63
CA ALA A 91 -0.72 12.97 -9.85
C ALA A 91 0.48 13.91 -9.70
N ARG A 92 1.70 13.36 -9.52
CA ARG A 92 2.93 14.15 -9.43
C ARG A 92 3.31 14.79 -10.75
N ALA A 93 2.96 14.17 -11.89
CA ALA A 93 3.15 14.73 -13.22
C ALA A 93 2.08 15.77 -13.60
N GLY A 94 1.08 15.99 -12.73
CA GLY A 94 -0.07 16.85 -13.03
C GLY A 94 -1.12 16.19 -13.94
N GLU A 95 -1.05 14.88 -14.10
CA GLU A 95 -2.03 14.07 -14.82
C GLU A 95 -3.18 13.66 -13.89
N GLU A 96 -4.33 13.36 -14.47
CA GLU A 96 -5.46 12.80 -13.72
C GLU A 96 -5.15 11.37 -13.24
N PRO A 97 -5.04 11.11 -11.94
CA PRO A 97 -4.72 9.77 -11.44
C PRO A 97 -5.92 8.83 -11.54
N ASP A 98 -5.69 7.59 -11.96
CA ASP A 98 -6.72 6.55 -12.02
C ASP A 98 -7.07 6.02 -10.62
N LEU A 99 -7.86 6.79 -9.89
CA LEU A 99 -8.31 6.44 -8.55
C LEU A 99 -9.35 5.31 -8.54
N ASP A 100 -10.05 5.10 -9.64
CA ASP A 100 -11.06 4.04 -9.74
C ASP A 100 -10.38 2.68 -9.83
N THR A 101 -9.36 2.51 -10.66
CA THR A 101 -8.53 1.30 -10.67
C THR A 101 -7.83 1.09 -9.34
N LEU A 102 -7.30 2.14 -8.71
CA LEU A 102 -6.68 2.05 -7.39
C LEU A 102 -7.69 1.60 -6.32
N ARG A 103 -8.93 2.08 -6.38
CA ARG A 103 -10.01 1.67 -5.48
C ARG A 103 -10.43 0.22 -5.74
N ALA A 104 -10.57 -0.15 -7.00
CA ALA A 104 -10.99 -1.48 -7.42
C ALA A 104 -9.99 -2.56 -7.02
N VAL A 105 -8.67 -2.33 -7.19
CA VAL A 105 -7.64 -3.33 -6.84
C VAL A 105 -7.68 -3.69 -5.36
N PHE A 106 -7.89 -2.71 -4.49
CA PHE A 106 -8.14 -2.95 -3.08
C PHE A 106 -8.65 -1.70 -2.36
N SER A 107 -9.84 -1.79 -1.80
CA SER A 107 -10.35 -0.81 -0.83
C SER A 107 -11.17 -1.50 0.27
N ARG A 108 -11.62 -0.73 1.26
CA ARG A 108 -12.55 -1.14 2.30
C ARG A 108 -13.73 -0.19 2.28
N SER A 109 -14.65 -0.39 1.34
CA SER A 109 -15.74 0.55 1.06
C SER A 109 -15.20 1.94 0.63
N GLY A 110 -14.19 1.93 -0.23
CA GLY A 110 -13.50 3.14 -0.70
C GLY A 110 -12.32 3.57 0.18
N PHE A 111 -11.90 4.79 -0.02
CA PHE A 111 -10.77 5.44 0.66
C PHE A 111 -11.24 6.49 1.68
N THR A 112 -10.30 6.99 2.46
CA THR A 112 -10.49 8.11 3.36
C THR A 112 -9.30 9.07 3.30
N ASP A 113 -9.58 10.35 3.45
CA ASP A 113 -8.63 11.42 3.70
C ASP A 113 -8.90 12.09 5.08
N GLY A 114 -9.66 11.40 5.94
CA GLY A 114 -10.24 11.97 7.14
C GLY A 114 -9.25 12.55 8.15
N TYR A 115 -7.98 12.09 8.16
CA TYR A 115 -6.94 12.74 8.97
C TYR A 115 -6.50 14.09 8.40
N TYR A 116 -6.48 14.22 7.09
CA TYR A 116 -6.13 15.46 6.40
C TYR A 116 -7.27 16.47 6.48
N THR A 117 -8.49 16.04 6.20
CA THR A 117 -9.68 16.93 6.13
C THR A 117 -10.38 17.13 7.48
N GLY A 118 -9.99 16.43 8.54
CA GLY A 118 -10.65 16.44 9.84
C GLY A 118 -11.95 15.60 9.91
N LYS A 119 -12.39 14.98 8.82
CA LYS A 119 -13.64 14.21 8.71
C LYS A 119 -13.51 12.78 9.28
N ARG A 120 -13.14 12.66 10.55
CA ARG A 120 -12.81 11.38 11.19
C ARG A 120 -13.96 10.36 11.21
N GLN A 121 -15.20 10.79 11.26
CA GLN A 121 -16.38 9.91 11.26
C GLN A 121 -16.51 9.10 9.95
N GLN A 122 -16.00 9.61 8.84
CA GLN A 122 -16.01 8.96 7.53
C GLN A 122 -14.88 7.97 7.31
N MET A 123 -14.01 7.77 8.30
CA MET A 123 -12.82 6.91 8.18
C MET A 123 -13.13 5.43 8.33
N PHE A 124 -14.30 5.05 8.84
CA PHE A 124 -14.64 3.65 9.07
C PHE A 124 -15.16 2.98 7.79
N GLY A 125 -14.75 1.74 7.60
CA GLY A 125 -15.19 0.93 6.47
C GLY A 125 -14.66 -0.49 6.53
N THR A 126 -15.32 -1.40 5.83
CA THR A 126 -14.94 -2.81 5.76
C THR A 126 -15.03 -3.28 4.31
N ARG A 127 -14.25 -4.30 3.96
CA ARG A 127 -14.27 -4.86 2.61
C ARG A 127 -15.57 -5.64 2.40
N GLN A 128 -16.25 -5.33 1.31
CA GLN A 128 -17.49 -5.96 0.88
C GLN A 128 -17.22 -7.00 -0.23
N LYS A 129 -18.24 -7.78 -0.56
CA LYS A 129 -18.14 -8.77 -1.67
C LYS A 129 -17.93 -8.07 -3.02
N GLU A 130 -18.53 -6.94 -3.21
CA GLU A 130 -18.44 -6.07 -4.38
C GLU A 130 -16.99 -5.60 -4.60
N ASP A 131 -16.30 -5.18 -3.54
CA ASP A 131 -14.88 -4.80 -3.60
C ASP A 131 -13.99 -5.97 -4.08
N VAL A 132 -14.37 -7.22 -3.75
CA VAL A 132 -13.62 -8.40 -4.19
C VAL A 132 -13.88 -8.72 -5.67
N LEU A 133 -15.10 -8.51 -6.15
CA LEU A 133 -15.44 -8.71 -7.56
C LEU A 133 -14.74 -7.70 -8.45
N GLN A 134 -14.80 -6.42 -8.10
CA GLN A 134 -14.10 -5.35 -8.82
C GLN A 134 -12.58 -5.60 -8.90
N ALA A 135 -11.97 -6.11 -7.82
CA ALA A 135 -10.56 -6.44 -7.83
C ALA A 135 -10.21 -7.49 -8.91
N LYS A 136 -11.05 -8.50 -9.13
CA LYS A 136 -10.79 -9.53 -10.14
C LYS A 136 -10.73 -8.99 -11.56
N GLU A 137 -11.47 -7.94 -11.85
CA GLU A 137 -11.53 -7.32 -13.18
C GLU A 137 -10.25 -6.55 -13.51
N VAL A 138 -9.66 -5.86 -12.55
CA VAL A 138 -8.47 -5.01 -12.78
C VAL A 138 -7.14 -5.75 -12.63
N LEU A 139 -7.09 -6.86 -11.88
CA LEU A 139 -5.86 -7.59 -11.59
C LEU A 139 -5.06 -8.02 -12.83
N PRO A 140 -5.67 -8.57 -13.92
CA PRO A 140 -4.91 -9.02 -15.08
C PRO A 140 -4.20 -7.84 -15.80
N HIS A 141 -4.85 -6.69 -15.86
CA HIS A 141 -4.26 -5.48 -16.45
C HIS A 141 -3.09 -4.96 -15.60
N LEU A 142 -3.29 -4.84 -14.29
CA LEU A 142 -2.27 -4.36 -13.38
C LEU A 142 -1.04 -5.27 -13.30
N ALA A 143 -1.21 -6.58 -13.48
CA ALA A 143 -0.09 -7.51 -13.54
C ALA A 143 0.89 -7.20 -14.69
N GLN A 144 0.41 -6.64 -15.79
CA GLN A 144 1.25 -6.27 -16.93
C GLN A 144 2.22 -5.13 -16.61
N LEU A 145 1.91 -4.27 -15.63
CA LEU A 145 2.74 -3.12 -15.25
C LEU A 145 4.12 -3.52 -14.70
N TYR A 146 4.26 -4.71 -14.14
CA TYR A 146 5.51 -5.14 -13.50
C TYR A 146 6.06 -6.48 -14.03
N GLN A 147 5.32 -7.18 -14.89
CA GLN A 147 5.76 -8.48 -15.44
C GLN A 147 6.83 -8.35 -16.53
N LYS A 148 7.00 -7.18 -17.11
CA LYS A 148 8.05 -6.90 -18.10
C LYS A 148 9.03 -5.89 -17.50
N PRO A 149 10.06 -6.33 -16.79
CA PRO A 149 11.08 -5.41 -16.32
C PRO A 149 11.76 -4.76 -17.52
N THR A 150 11.65 -3.46 -17.65
CA THR A 150 12.43 -2.70 -18.64
C THR A 150 13.77 -2.39 -17.99
N PRO A 151 14.91 -2.86 -18.55
CA PRO A 151 16.23 -2.48 -18.08
C PRO A 151 16.36 -0.96 -18.12
N GLN A 152 16.66 -0.35 -16.98
CA GLN A 152 16.73 1.12 -16.87
C GLN A 152 18.16 1.65 -16.84
N ILE A 153 19.10 0.77 -16.56
CA ILE A 153 20.52 1.11 -16.45
C ILE A 153 21.29 0.15 -17.35
N ALA A 154 22.02 0.69 -18.33
CA ALA A 154 22.96 -0.08 -19.10
C ALA A 154 24.18 -0.39 -18.23
N LEU A 155 24.56 -1.66 -18.16
CA LEU A 155 25.74 -2.08 -17.45
C LEU A 155 26.77 -2.61 -18.44
N THR A 156 28.03 -2.17 -18.30
CA THR A 156 29.16 -2.76 -18.97
C THR A 156 29.87 -3.70 -18.00
N MET A 157 30.12 -4.92 -18.46
CA MET A 157 30.79 -5.94 -17.66
C MET A 157 32.13 -6.31 -18.32
N ASP A 158 33.22 -6.00 -17.63
CA ASP A 158 34.56 -6.43 -18.01
C ASP A 158 34.97 -7.66 -17.21
N VAL A 159 35.30 -8.75 -17.90
CA VAL A 159 35.74 -9.99 -17.27
C VAL A 159 37.18 -10.23 -17.68
N ARG A 160 38.10 -10.36 -16.72
CA ARG A 160 39.50 -10.72 -16.94
C ARG A 160 39.78 -12.09 -16.33
N VAL A 161 40.18 -13.02 -17.15
CA VAL A 161 40.66 -14.35 -16.73
C VAL A 161 42.04 -14.57 -17.29
N GLN A 162 43.02 -14.79 -16.41
CA GLN A 162 44.41 -15.00 -16.77
C GLN A 162 44.97 -16.20 -15.98
N THR A 163 45.70 -17.08 -16.65
CA THR A 163 46.28 -18.27 -16.02
C THR A 163 47.21 -17.88 -14.88
N GLY A 164 46.97 -18.40 -13.68
CA GLY A 164 47.75 -18.13 -12.47
C GLY A 164 47.33 -16.89 -11.68
N GLU A 165 46.33 -16.15 -12.13
CA GLU A 165 45.78 -15.01 -11.42
C GLU A 165 44.30 -15.22 -11.06
N PRO A 166 43.78 -14.59 -9.97
CA PRO A 166 42.34 -14.59 -9.66
C PRO A 166 41.55 -13.94 -10.80
N ALA A 167 40.43 -14.55 -11.14
CA ALA A 167 39.49 -13.94 -12.08
C ALA A 167 38.95 -12.62 -11.51
N ALA A 168 38.95 -11.57 -12.30
CA ALA A 168 38.42 -10.25 -11.94
C ALA A 168 37.19 -9.93 -12.78
N LEU A 169 36.16 -9.41 -12.13
CA LEU A 169 34.94 -8.93 -12.76
C LEU A 169 34.70 -7.48 -12.33
N THR A 170 34.57 -6.59 -13.30
CA THR A 170 34.26 -5.18 -13.08
C THR A 170 32.93 -4.85 -13.74
N LEU A 171 31.99 -4.31 -12.97
CA LEU A 171 30.72 -3.76 -13.45
C LEU A 171 30.80 -2.25 -13.43
N ARG A 172 30.34 -1.61 -14.50
CA ARG A 172 30.21 -0.15 -14.59
C ARG A 172 28.82 0.18 -15.11
N ASP A 173 28.17 1.16 -14.53
CA ASP A 173 27.01 1.85 -15.09
C ASP A 173 27.48 2.86 -16.16
N ALA A 174 26.67 3.01 -17.19
CA ALA A 174 26.95 3.92 -18.30
C ALA A 174 26.49 5.33 -17.98
#